data_80794ae740e84564aea8139652cf9743
#
_entry.id   80794ae740e84564aea8139652cf9743
#
_cell.length_a   1.000
_cell.length_b   1.000
_cell.length_c   1.000
_cell.angle_alpha   90.00
_cell.angle_beta   90.00
_cell.angle_gamma   90.00
#
_symmetry.space_group_name_H-M   'P 1'
#
loop_
_entity.id
_entity.type
_entity.pdbx_description
1 polymer ?
#
loop_
_entity_poly.entity_id
_entity_poly.type
_entity_poly.pdbx_seq_one_letter_code
_entity_poly.pdbx_strand_id
1 'polypeptide(L)'
;MPQHRTRIATSTAADFLARCFAPDEMIALFLRCENPVRTLQRIVPVTRVLAPRYLGWLAHENSMGANIYVAANPLRAGSRKRTKECIAAVRHLYLDLDTDGEARLAALRASEIAPSPNAILSTSLGKYQVLWLVDGFSFEQQESTLKLLAIAFGGDPACTDRNRVIRVPGFRNCKYDPPYPVSVQYLSDSTWNPDDFRLDRAERNATVSLRTNSSRRYPDKRTKSEHDWAWVLRELASGKDAAKLTRSLASRRADKSNPLYYAQRTVDLASARLWFIEGIPIDDVVTMLEVRRRFEIPIALCRARAREIAQTAQRMIAQPKDLISLPIKENQHATS
;
A
#
# COMPACT_ATOMS: atom_id res chain seq x y z
N MET A 1 -11.30 -27.66 -26.55
CA MET A 1 -11.89 -26.30 -26.52
C MET A 1 -10.76 -25.31 -26.72
N PRO A 2 -10.73 -24.47 -27.77
CA PRO A 2 -9.69 -23.46 -27.94
C PRO A 2 -9.87 -22.43 -26.83
N GLN A 3 -8.83 -22.26 -26.00
CA GLN A 3 -8.75 -21.21 -25.01
C GLN A 3 -8.76 -19.86 -25.77
N HIS A 4 -9.82 -19.08 -25.63
CA HIS A 4 -9.84 -17.70 -26.07
C HIS A 4 -8.77 -16.92 -25.31
N ARG A 5 -7.56 -16.86 -25.87
CA ARG A 5 -6.54 -15.91 -25.40
C ARG A 5 -7.08 -14.50 -25.59
N THR A 6 -7.57 -13.88 -24.53
CA THR A 6 -8.04 -12.49 -24.56
C THR A 6 -6.94 -11.62 -25.17
N ARG A 7 -7.26 -10.97 -26.29
CA ARG A 7 -6.31 -10.17 -27.07
C ARG A 7 -5.91 -8.93 -26.26
N ILE A 8 -4.61 -8.63 -26.16
CA ILE A 8 -4.11 -7.38 -25.57
C ILE A 8 -4.57 -6.23 -26.47
N ALA A 9 -5.25 -5.24 -25.87
CA ALA A 9 -5.82 -4.08 -26.58
C ALA A 9 -4.96 -2.83 -26.35
N THR A 10 -3.89 -2.67 -27.12
CA THR A 10 -2.98 -1.51 -27.01
C THR A 10 -3.67 -0.19 -27.31
N SER A 11 -4.73 -0.16 -28.11
CA SER A 11 -5.56 1.03 -28.35
C SER A 11 -6.26 1.51 -27.08
N THR A 12 -6.77 0.60 -26.25
CA THR A 12 -7.35 0.93 -24.94
C THR A 12 -6.30 1.52 -24.00
N ALA A 13 -5.09 0.97 -24.00
CA ALA A 13 -3.99 1.50 -23.19
C ALA A 13 -3.57 2.91 -23.67
N ALA A 14 -3.50 3.13 -24.97
CA ALA A 14 -3.19 4.43 -25.54
C ALA A 14 -4.25 5.48 -25.20
N ASP A 15 -5.53 5.15 -25.39
CA ASP A 15 -6.65 6.05 -25.05
C ASP A 15 -6.64 6.41 -23.56
N PHE A 16 -6.46 5.43 -22.70
CA PHE A 16 -6.39 5.66 -21.25
C PHE A 16 -5.24 6.61 -20.87
N LEU A 17 -4.03 6.37 -21.38
CA LEU A 17 -2.87 7.21 -21.06
C LEU A 17 -3.03 8.64 -21.62
N ALA A 18 -3.61 8.78 -22.82
CA ALA A 18 -3.88 10.09 -23.42
C ALA A 18 -4.95 10.90 -22.68
N ARG A 19 -5.92 10.24 -22.03
CA ARG A 19 -6.92 10.89 -21.17
C ARG A 19 -6.36 11.27 -19.79
N CYS A 20 -5.41 10.47 -19.28
CA CYS A 20 -4.85 10.66 -17.94
C CYS A 20 -3.75 11.72 -17.86
N PHE A 21 -3.02 11.98 -18.97
CA PHE A 21 -1.81 12.79 -18.93
C PHE A 21 -1.66 13.66 -20.19
N ALA A 22 -1.06 14.83 -20.02
CA ALA A 22 -0.68 15.68 -21.15
C ALA A 22 0.48 15.06 -21.95
N PRO A 23 0.59 15.35 -23.26
CA PRO A 23 1.56 14.72 -24.16
C PRO A 23 3.03 14.84 -23.73
N ASP A 24 3.42 15.95 -23.12
CA ASP A 24 4.77 16.30 -22.67
C ASP A 24 5.07 15.87 -21.24
N GLU A 25 4.05 15.43 -20.47
CA GLU A 25 4.25 14.99 -19.09
C GLU A 25 5.12 13.72 -19.02
N MET A 26 6.04 13.74 -18.05
CA MET A 26 6.87 12.57 -17.75
C MET A 26 6.10 11.60 -16.88
N ILE A 27 5.93 10.38 -17.32
CA ILE A 27 5.25 9.32 -16.56
C ILE A 27 6.19 8.17 -16.23
N ALA A 28 5.97 7.54 -15.09
CA ALA A 28 6.69 6.33 -14.73
C ALA A 28 5.84 5.11 -15.09
N LEU A 29 6.32 4.29 -15.99
CA LEU A 29 5.82 2.94 -16.23
C LEU A 29 6.54 1.98 -15.29
N PHE A 30 5.79 1.08 -14.66
CA PHE A 30 6.32 0.06 -13.77
C PHE A 30 5.82 -1.31 -14.22
N LEU A 31 6.75 -2.20 -14.56
CA LEU A 31 6.49 -3.55 -15.00
C LEU A 31 6.91 -4.51 -13.90
N ARG A 32 6.08 -5.50 -13.60
CA ARG A 32 6.38 -6.51 -12.58
C ARG A 32 5.97 -7.90 -13.04
N CYS A 33 6.94 -8.80 -13.09
CA CYS A 33 6.73 -10.24 -13.20
C CYS A 33 6.77 -10.86 -11.80
N GLU A 34 5.93 -11.86 -11.54
CA GLU A 34 5.93 -12.57 -10.27
C GLU A 34 6.79 -13.85 -10.32
N ASN A 35 6.94 -14.44 -11.50
CA ASN A 35 7.75 -15.65 -11.69
C ASN A 35 8.50 -15.63 -13.03
N PRO A 36 9.87 -15.49 -13.03
CA PRO A 36 10.67 -15.07 -11.87
C PRO A 36 10.35 -13.63 -11.45
N VAL A 37 10.61 -13.29 -10.19
CA VAL A 37 10.38 -11.94 -9.70
C VAL A 37 11.32 -10.96 -10.40
N ARG A 38 10.76 -10.11 -11.23
CA ARG A 38 11.49 -9.06 -11.97
C ARG A 38 10.70 -7.78 -11.98
N THR A 39 11.35 -6.67 -11.70
CA THR A 39 10.77 -5.34 -11.80
C THR A 39 11.56 -4.48 -12.78
N LEU A 40 10.85 -3.69 -13.58
CA LEU A 40 11.43 -2.71 -14.48
C LEU A 40 10.66 -1.40 -14.35
N GLN A 41 11.37 -0.29 -14.22
CA GLN A 41 10.79 1.05 -14.25
C GLN A 41 11.37 1.85 -15.41
N ARG A 42 10.49 2.56 -16.13
CA ARG A 42 10.85 3.51 -17.19
C ARG A 42 10.16 4.83 -16.91
N ILE A 43 10.91 5.93 -16.96
CA ILE A 43 10.37 7.29 -16.86
C ILE A 43 10.57 7.93 -18.23
N VAL A 44 9.48 8.26 -18.90
CA VAL A 44 9.46 8.68 -20.29
C VAL A 44 8.29 9.64 -20.52
N PRO A 45 8.36 10.56 -21.51
CA PRO A 45 7.21 11.39 -21.87
C PRO A 45 6.06 10.55 -22.44
N VAL A 46 4.83 11.02 -22.22
CA VAL A 46 3.61 10.32 -22.69
C VAL A 46 3.65 10.08 -24.20
N THR A 47 4.06 11.07 -24.98
CA THR A 47 4.20 10.95 -26.45
C THR A 47 5.04 9.74 -26.87
N ARG A 48 6.11 9.44 -26.11
CA ARG A 48 6.94 8.27 -26.40
C ARG A 48 6.22 6.96 -26.08
N VAL A 49 5.43 6.92 -25.01
CA VAL A 49 4.65 5.72 -24.64
C VAL A 49 3.57 5.44 -25.66
N LEU A 50 2.92 6.47 -26.17
CA LEU A 50 1.85 6.36 -27.16
C LEU A 50 2.35 5.90 -28.53
N ALA A 51 3.67 5.94 -28.80
CA ALA A 51 4.23 5.44 -30.04
C ALA A 51 3.92 3.94 -30.22
N PRO A 52 3.47 3.49 -31.41
CA PRO A 52 3.09 2.10 -31.68
C PRO A 52 4.16 1.08 -31.29
N ARG A 53 5.44 1.41 -31.53
CA ARG A 53 6.58 0.57 -31.17
C ARG A 53 6.69 0.37 -29.65
N TYR A 54 6.42 1.41 -28.85
CA TYR A 54 6.51 1.34 -27.40
C TYR A 54 5.33 0.55 -26.81
N LEU A 55 4.12 0.81 -27.30
CA LEU A 55 2.93 0.03 -26.94
C LEU A 55 3.07 -1.45 -27.30
N GLY A 56 3.66 -1.74 -28.48
CA GLY A 56 3.99 -3.09 -28.91
C GLY A 56 4.98 -3.80 -27.97
N TRP A 57 6.00 -3.06 -27.50
CA TRP A 57 6.92 -3.58 -26.48
C TRP A 57 6.21 -3.86 -25.15
N LEU A 58 5.34 -2.97 -24.66
CA LEU A 58 4.54 -3.23 -23.45
C LEU A 58 3.63 -4.45 -23.62
N ALA A 59 3.01 -4.60 -24.80
CA ALA A 59 2.18 -5.77 -25.12
C ALA A 59 3.00 -7.07 -25.10
N HIS A 60 4.21 -7.03 -25.65
CA HIS A 60 5.14 -8.17 -25.58
C HIS A 60 5.49 -8.52 -24.13
N GLU A 61 5.94 -7.55 -23.33
CA GLU A 61 6.25 -7.78 -21.91
C GLU A 61 5.05 -8.35 -21.13
N ASN A 62 3.84 -7.84 -21.40
CA ASN A 62 2.62 -8.35 -20.77
C ASN A 62 2.29 -9.78 -21.25
N SER A 63 2.55 -10.11 -22.52
CA SER A 63 2.37 -11.49 -23.03
C SER A 63 3.33 -12.47 -22.35
N MET A 64 4.50 -11.98 -21.92
CA MET A 64 5.51 -12.73 -21.18
C MET A 64 5.27 -12.75 -19.66
N GLY A 65 4.12 -12.29 -19.19
CA GLY A 65 3.71 -12.36 -17.78
C GLY A 65 4.00 -11.11 -16.95
N ALA A 66 4.45 -10.01 -17.56
CA ALA A 66 4.63 -8.77 -16.82
C ALA A 66 3.29 -8.05 -16.59
N ASN A 67 2.99 -7.67 -15.36
CA ASN A 67 1.95 -6.72 -15.02
C ASN A 67 2.41 -5.31 -15.38
N ILE A 68 1.54 -4.52 -16.05
CA ILE A 68 1.84 -3.17 -16.51
C ILE A 68 1.11 -2.15 -15.65
N TYR A 69 1.86 -1.20 -15.11
CA TYR A 69 1.36 -0.11 -14.27
C TYR A 69 1.92 1.24 -14.75
N VAL A 70 1.19 2.30 -14.45
CA VAL A 70 1.63 3.69 -14.60
C VAL A 70 1.53 4.42 -13.26
N ALA A 71 2.43 5.37 -12.99
CA ALA A 71 2.29 6.25 -11.83
C ALA A 71 1.01 7.08 -11.95
N ALA A 72 0.25 7.22 -10.85
CA ALA A 72 -0.97 8.00 -10.84
C ALA A 72 -0.75 9.49 -11.12
N ASN A 73 0.44 10.00 -10.85
CA ASN A 73 0.80 11.40 -11.06
C ASN A 73 2.05 11.52 -11.94
N PRO A 74 2.19 12.62 -12.72
CA PRO A 74 3.37 12.87 -13.53
C PRO A 74 4.59 13.16 -12.67
N LEU A 75 5.77 12.96 -13.23
CA LEU A 75 7.05 13.20 -12.58
C LEU A 75 7.72 14.46 -13.14
N ARG A 76 8.56 15.09 -12.32
CA ARG A 76 9.42 16.19 -12.76
C ARG A 76 10.39 15.72 -13.83
N ALA A 77 10.66 16.59 -14.80
CA ALA A 77 11.65 16.32 -15.83
C ALA A 77 13.02 15.98 -15.19
N GLY A 78 13.75 15.04 -15.79
CA GLY A 78 15.02 14.57 -15.27
C GLY A 78 14.95 13.59 -14.08
N SER A 79 13.75 13.26 -13.58
CA SER A 79 13.58 12.27 -12.52
C SER A 79 14.07 10.90 -12.99
N ARG A 80 14.86 10.23 -12.13
CA ARG A 80 15.35 8.85 -12.38
C ARG A 80 14.63 7.80 -11.54
N LYS A 81 13.87 8.23 -10.51
CA LYS A 81 13.13 7.37 -9.59
C LYS A 81 11.72 7.92 -9.37
N ARG A 82 10.79 7.05 -9.04
CA ARG A 82 9.41 7.40 -8.69
C ARG A 82 9.29 7.53 -7.17
N THR A 83 9.89 8.57 -6.61
CA THR A 83 9.73 8.93 -5.18
C THR A 83 8.69 10.04 -5.04
N LYS A 84 8.22 10.31 -3.82
CA LYS A 84 7.24 11.38 -3.55
C LYS A 84 7.76 12.75 -3.96
N GLU A 85 9.05 13.00 -3.81
CA GLU A 85 9.74 14.26 -4.14
C GLU A 85 9.83 14.48 -5.65
N CYS A 86 9.80 13.39 -6.43
CA CYS A 86 9.87 13.45 -7.89
C CYS A 86 8.51 13.70 -8.56
N ILE A 87 7.40 13.70 -7.83
CA ILE A 87 6.08 14.02 -8.37
C ILE A 87 6.03 15.51 -8.73
N ALA A 88 5.58 15.80 -9.96
CA ALA A 88 5.52 17.17 -10.51
C ALA A 88 4.23 17.87 -10.11
N ALA A 89 3.10 17.17 -10.23
CA ALA A 89 1.76 17.72 -9.98
C ALA A 89 0.81 16.61 -9.52
N VAL A 90 -0.29 17.00 -8.91
CA VAL A 90 -1.41 16.11 -8.64
C VAL A 90 -2.32 16.10 -9.86
N ARG A 91 -2.49 14.92 -10.49
CA ARG A 91 -3.40 14.71 -11.62
C ARG A 91 -4.58 13.84 -11.28
N HIS A 92 -4.41 12.92 -10.32
CA HIS A 92 -5.45 11.97 -9.98
C HIS A 92 -5.61 11.84 -8.47
N LEU A 93 -6.87 11.71 -8.06
CA LEU A 93 -7.22 10.93 -6.88
C LEU A 93 -7.57 9.52 -7.33
N TYR A 94 -7.40 8.54 -6.45
CA TYR A 94 -7.67 7.14 -6.76
C TYR A 94 -8.09 6.38 -5.51
N LEU A 95 -8.78 5.26 -5.72
CA LEU A 95 -9.26 4.40 -4.65
C LEU A 95 -9.14 2.94 -5.09
N ASP A 96 -8.46 2.12 -4.30
CA ASP A 96 -8.37 0.68 -4.51
C ASP A 96 -9.48 -0.03 -3.72
N LEU A 97 -10.36 -0.76 -4.41
CA LEU A 97 -11.47 -1.53 -3.85
C LEU A 97 -11.18 -3.03 -4.04
N ASP A 98 -10.44 -3.61 -3.10
CA ASP A 98 -9.96 -5.00 -3.16
C ASP A 98 -10.90 -6.02 -2.49
N THR A 99 -11.79 -5.57 -1.62
CA THR A 99 -12.74 -6.41 -0.88
C THR A 99 -14.14 -5.83 -1.05
N ASP A 100 -15.13 -6.70 -1.30
CA ASP A 100 -16.54 -6.30 -1.52
C ASP A 100 -16.68 -5.18 -2.57
N GLY A 101 -15.83 -5.22 -3.62
CA GLY A 101 -15.65 -4.13 -4.55
C GLY A 101 -16.94 -3.69 -5.24
N GLU A 102 -17.83 -4.62 -5.61
CA GLU A 102 -19.14 -4.31 -6.20
C GLU A 102 -20.02 -3.47 -5.27
N ALA A 103 -20.15 -3.90 -4.00
CA ALA A 103 -20.99 -3.20 -3.02
C ALA A 103 -20.43 -1.81 -2.70
N ARG A 104 -19.09 -1.70 -2.60
CA ARG A 104 -18.41 -0.43 -2.35
C ARG A 104 -18.48 0.51 -3.53
N LEU A 105 -18.37 -0.01 -4.75
CA LEU A 105 -18.54 0.75 -5.96
C LEU A 105 -19.98 1.27 -6.10
N ALA A 106 -20.98 0.46 -5.76
CA ALA A 106 -22.36 0.89 -5.71
C ALA A 106 -22.58 2.00 -4.66
N ALA A 107 -22.01 1.86 -3.47
CA ALA A 107 -22.06 2.89 -2.43
C ALA A 107 -21.38 4.20 -2.86
N LEU A 108 -20.23 4.11 -3.56
CA LEU A 108 -19.54 5.27 -4.12
C LEU A 108 -20.42 6.00 -5.15
N ARG A 109 -21.04 5.26 -6.07
CA ARG A 109 -21.91 5.82 -7.12
C ARG A 109 -23.17 6.50 -6.56
N ALA A 110 -23.69 6.01 -5.44
CA ALA A 110 -24.85 6.58 -4.75
C ALA A 110 -24.49 7.73 -3.80
N SER A 111 -23.21 8.06 -3.66
CA SER A 111 -22.73 9.01 -2.66
C SER A 111 -22.72 10.44 -3.22
N GLU A 112 -23.09 11.41 -2.36
CA GLU A 112 -22.99 12.84 -2.65
C GLU A 112 -21.72 13.49 -2.07
N ILE A 113 -20.87 12.72 -1.35
CA ILE A 113 -19.67 13.25 -0.69
C ILE A 113 -18.43 13.23 -1.59
N ALA A 114 -18.48 12.51 -2.69
CA ALA A 114 -17.44 12.50 -3.73
C ALA A 114 -18.12 12.68 -5.10
N PRO A 115 -17.50 13.41 -6.03
CA PRO A 115 -18.04 13.55 -7.37
C PRO A 115 -17.99 12.23 -8.13
N SER A 116 -18.71 12.15 -9.27
CA SER A 116 -18.64 10.98 -10.14
C SER A 116 -17.20 10.76 -10.60
N PRO A 117 -16.64 9.55 -10.48
CA PRO A 117 -15.27 9.29 -10.93
C PRO A 117 -15.17 9.40 -12.46
N ASN A 118 -13.96 9.72 -12.94
CA ASN A 118 -13.69 9.77 -14.37
C ASN A 118 -13.60 8.37 -14.98
N ALA A 119 -12.95 7.46 -14.25
CA ALA A 119 -12.75 6.11 -14.73
C ALA A 119 -12.82 5.07 -13.61
N ILE A 120 -13.36 3.90 -13.94
CA ILE A 120 -13.36 2.71 -13.10
C ILE A 120 -12.64 1.61 -13.87
N LEU A 121 -11.55 1.10 -13.30
CA LEU A 121 -10.79 -0.01 -13.84
C LEU A 121 -11.20 -1.30 -13.13
N SER A 122 -11.64 -2.32 -13.89
CA SER A 122 -11.76 -3.68 -13.36
C SER A 122 -10.39 -4.36 -13.46
N THR A 123 -9.78 -4.64 -12.33
CA THR A 123 -8.40 -5.17 -12.24
C THR A 123 -8.35 -6.68 -12.03
N SER A 124 -9.41 -7.25 -11.46
CA SER A 124 -9.75 -8.67 -11.35
C SER A 124 -11.20 -8.81 -10.91
N LEU A 125 -11.70 -10.02 -10.80
CA LEU A 125 -13.09 -10.28 -10.41
C LEU A 125 -13.41 -9.62 -9.06
N GLY A 126 -14.39 -8.72 -9.05
CA GLY A 126 -14.83 -7.98 -7.86
C GLY A 126 -13.81 -6.99 -7.29
N LYS A 127 -12.77 -6.62 -8.07
CA LYS A 127 -11.74 -5.65 -7.64
C LYS A 127 -11.61 -4.50 -8.63
N TYR A 128 -11.60 -3.30 -8.08
CA TYR A 128 -11.64 -2.07 -8.86
C TYR A 128 -10.59 -1.06 -8.43
N GLN A 129 -10.09 -0.30 -9.40
CA GLN A 129 -9.39 0.96 -9.16
C GLN A 129 -10.27 2.09 -9.70
N VAL A 130 -10.60 3.04 -8.86
CA VAL A 130 -11.44 4.19 -9.21
C VAL A 130 -10.54 5.41 -9.33
N LEU A 131 -10.74 6.23 -10.37
CA LEU A 131 -9.92 7.39 -10.67
C LEU A 131 -10.78 8.64 -10.84
N TRP A 132 -10.28 9.75 -10.27
CA TRP A 132 -10.76 11.11 -10.53
C TRP A 132 -9.63 11.92 -11.15
N LEU A 133 -9.89 12.60 -12.24
CA LEU A 133 -9.01 13.62 -12.81
C LEU A 133 -9.20 14.89 -12.00
N VAL A 134 -8.13 15.45 -11.46
CA VAL A 134 -8.20 16.57 -10.52
C VAL A 134 -7.23 17.69 -10.88
N ASP A 135 -7.58 18.91 -10.45
CA ASP A 135 -6.71 20.09 -10.51
C ASP A 135 -6.80 20.89 -9.20
N GLY A 136 -5.85 21.78 -8.98
CA GLY A 136 -5.82 22.67 -7.80
C GLY A 136 -5.50 21.98 -6.47
N PHE A 137 -5.14 20.70 -6.44
CA PHE A 137 -4.74 20.01 -5.22
C PHE A 137 -3.27 20.24 -4.86
N SER A 138 -3.00 20.60 -3.59
CA SER A 138 -1.67 20.43 -3.01
C SER A 138 -1.36 18.95 -2.77
N PHE A 139 -0.08 18.61 -2.57
CA PHE A 139 0.32 17.23 -2.27
C PHE A 139 -0.26 16.74 -0.93
N GLU A 140 -0.38 17.63 0.05
CA GLU A 140 -0.97 17.34 1.36
C GLU A 140 -2.47 17.11 1.25
N GLN A 141 -3.17 17.96 0.47
CA GLN A 141 -4.60 17.79 0.20
C GLN A 141 -4.86 16.46 -0.52
N GLN A 142 -4.06 16.10 -1.53
CA GLN A 142 -4.18 14.80 -2.19
C GLN A 142 -4.10 13.65 -1.19
N GLU A 143 -3.02 13.58 -0.39
CA GLU A 143 -2.82 12.46 0.55
C GLU A 143 -3.89 12.42 1.64
N SER A 144 -4.40 13.57 2.10
CA SER A 144 -5.50 13.62 3.07
C SER A 144 -6.83 13.18 2.44
N THR A 145 -7.16 13.67 1.26
CA THR A 145 -8.38 13.29 0.54
C THR A 145 -8.39 11.80 0.19
N LEU A 146 -7.26 11.23 -0.25
CA LEU A 146 -7.13 9.79 -0.50
C LEU A 146 -7.41 8.95 0.75
N LYS A 147 -6.98 9.41 1.94
CA LYS A 147 -7.28 8.74 3.21
C LYS A 147 -8.76 8.81 3.55
N LEU A 148 -9.37 9.99 3.38
CA LEU A 148 -10.79 10.18 3.62
C LEU A 148 -11.65 9.32 2.67
N LEU A 149 -11.29 9.25 1.39
CA LEU A 149 -11.93 8.36 0.42
C LEU A 149 -11.79 6.88 0.83
N ALA A 150 -10.61 6.46 1.26
CA ALA A 150 -10.39 5.10 1.73
C ALA A 150 -11.23 4.77 2.98
N ILE A 151 -11.37 5.70 3.91
CA ILE A 151 -12.22 5.55 5.10
C ILE A 151 -13.71 5.51 4.70
N ALA A 152 -14.16 6.46 3.88
CA ALA A 152 -15.58 6.61 3.52
C ALA A 152 -16.09 5.40 2.73
N PHE A 153 -15.31 4.88 1.79
CA PHE A 153 -15.73 3.82 0.87
C PHE A 153 -15.02 2.48 1.12
N GLY A 154 -14.28 2.35 2.20
CA GLY A 154 -13.61 1.11 2.59
C GLY A 154 -12.48 0.69 1.65
N GLY A 155 -11.80 1.63 1.02
CA GLY A 155 -10.62 1.38 0.21
C GLY A 155 -9.41 0.94 1.05
N ASP A 156 -8.31 0.58 0.38
CA ASP A 156 -7.07 0.20 1.05
C ASP A 156 -6.36 1.44 1.61
N PRO A 157 -6.26 1.60 2.96
CA PRO A 157 -5.58 2.74 3.58
C PRO A 157 -4.07 2.80 3.27
N ALA A 158 -3.45 1.67 2.88
CA ALA A 158 -2.05 1.63 2.46
C ALA A 158 -1.83 2.21 1.06
N CYS A 159 -2.92 2.48 0.31
CA CYS A 159 -2.89 2.98 -1.06
C CYS A 159 -3.17 4.48 -1.15
N THR A 160 -2.59 5.30 -0.27
CA THR A 160 -2.85 6.76 -0.20
C THR A 160 -1.63 7.63 -0.50
N ASP A 161 -0.60 7.05 -1.09
CA ASP A 161 0.66 7.73 -1.40
C ASP A 161 0.66 8.37 -2.80
N ARG A 162 1.00 9.66 -2.93
CA ARG A 162 1.00 10.39 -4.22
C ARG A 162 1.88 9.78 -5.32
N ASN A 163 2.81 8.90 -4.98
CA ASN A 163 3.64 8.16 -5.94
C ASN A 163 3.12 6.75 -6.25
N ARG A 164 1.83 6.47 -6.01
CA ARG A 164 1.20 5.19 -6.30
C ARG A 164 1.21 4.86 -7.79
N VAL A 165 1.13 3.57 -8.11
CA VAL A 165 0.90 3.09 -9.47
C VAL A 165 -0.50 2.49 -9.60
N ILE A 166 -1.09 2.69 -10.76
CA ILE A 166 -2.37 2.13 -11.18
C ILE A 166 -2.16 1.19 -12.36
N ARG A 167 -3.04 0.21 -12.51
CA ARG A 167 -2.96 -0.70 -13.66
C ARG A 167 -3.32 0.01 -14.95
N VAL A 168 -2.64 -0.34 -16.02
CA VAL A 168 -2.98 0.18 -17.35
C VAL A 168 -4.01 -0.76 -17.99
N PRO A 169 -5.23 -0.28 -18.31
CA PRO A 169 -6.24 -1.09 -18.99
C PRO A 169 -5.78 -1.44 -20.42
N GLY A 170 -6.38 -2.49 -20.98
CA GLY A 170 -5.97 -3.05 -22.28
C GLY A 170 -4.86 -4.09 -22.16
N PHE A 171 -4.14 -4.14 -21.01
CA PHE A 171 -3.23 -5.22 -20.64
C PHE A 171 -3.90 -6.24 -19.72
N ARG A 172 -3.22 -7.34 -19.47
CA ARG A 172 -3.70 -8.40 -18.59
C ARG A 172 -3.06 -8.32 -17.20
N ASN A 173 -3.84 -8.63 -16.17
CA ASN A 173 -3.35 -8.88 -14.83
C ASN A 173 -2.83 -10.31 -14.75
N CYS A 174 -1.50 -10.46 -14.87
CA CYS A 174 -0.80 -11.74 -14.89
C CYS A 174 -0.58 -12.33 -13.48
N LYS A 175 -1.20 -11.75 -12.44
CA LYS A 175 -1.19 -12.32 -11.08
C LYS A 175 -2.10 -13.56 -10.97
N TYR A 176 -3.02 -13.76 -11.91
CA TYR A 176 -3.99 -14.84 -11.94
C TYR A 176 -3.70 -15.79 -13.09
N ASP A 177 -4.20 -17.01 -12.98
CA ASP A 177 -4.19 -18.01 -14.04
C ASP A 177 -5.62 -18.54 -14.24
N PRO A 178 -6.25 -18.29 -15.39
CA PRO A 178 -5.75 -17.49 -16.51
C PRO A 178 -5.63 -16.00 -16.19
N PRO A 179 -4.73 -15.25 -16.90
CA PRO A 179 -4.56 -13.82 -16.71
C PRO A 179 -5.85 -13.04 -16.95
N TYR A 180 -6.21 -12.15 -16.01
CA TYR A 180 -7.45 -11.37 -16.07
C TYR A 180 -7.28 -10.13 -16.95
N PRO A 181 -8.19 -9.84 -17.91
CA PRO A 181 -8.12 -8.63 -18.71
C PRO A 181 -8.46 -7.39 -17.86
N VAL A 182 -7.55 -6.42 -17.80
CA VAL A 182 -7.84 -5.15 -17.15
C VAL A 182 -8.64 -4.28 -18.11
N SER A 183 -9.86 -3.92 -17.71
CA SER A 183 -10.76 -3.08 -18.49
C SER A 183 -11.00 -1.73 -17.81
N VAL A 184 -11.51 -0.76 -18.57
CA VAL A 184 -11.85 0.56 -18.08
C VAL A 184 -13.26 0.93 -18.52
N GLN A 185 -14.01 1.57 -17.61
CA GLN A 185 -15.27 2.23 -17.87
C GLN A 185 -15.07 3.73 -17.60
N TYR A 186 -15.26 4.58 -18.58
CA TYR A 186 -15.27 6.03 -18.42
C TYR A 186 -16.67 6.50 -18.04
N LEU A 187 -16.76 7.45 -17.10
CA LEU A 187 -18.02 7.97 -16.58
C LEU A 187 -18.12 9.50 -16.72
N SER A 188 -16.98 10.20 -16.69
CA SER A 188 -16.93 11.66 -16.76
C SER A 188 -15.62 12.10 -17.42
N ASP A 189 -15.68 13.21 -18.15
CA ASP A 189 -14.49 13.93 -18.67
C ASP A 189 -14.21 15.22 -17.86
N SER A 190 -14.93 15.44 -16.75
CA SER A 190 -14.76 16.62 -15.88
C SER A 190 -13.44 16.57 -15.14
N THR A 191 -12.90 17.73 -14.80
CA THR A 191 -11.76 17.88 -13.87
C THR A 191 -12.31 18.40 -12.56
N TRP A 192 -11.95 17.76 -11.45
CA TRP A 192 -12.49 18.05 -10.13
C TRP A 192 -11.50 18.84 -9.28
N ASN A 193 -11.99 19.76 -8.48
CA ASN A 193 -11.22 20.57 -7.54
C ASN A 193 -11.39 20.07 -6.10
N PRO A 194 -10.57 20.51 -5.12
CA PRO A 194 -10.70 20.09 -3.73
C PRO A 194 -12.09 20.29 -3.15
N ASP A 195 -12.79 21.38 -3.52
CA ASP A 195 -14.11 21.75 -2.99
C ASP A 195 -15.26 20.83 -3.50
N ASP A 196 -15.01 20.05 -4.56
CA ASP A 196 -15.98 19.09 -5.07
C ASP A 196 -16.07 17.85 -4.17
N PHE A 197 -15.07 17.63 -3.29
CA PHE A 197 -15.00 16.50 -2.35
C PHE A 197 -15.49 16.92 -0.96
N ARG A 198 -16.73 16.59 -0.63
CA ARG A 198 -17.41 16.98 0.63
C ARG A 198 -17.15 15.96 1.76
N LEU A 199 -15.90 15.49 1.88
CA LEU A 199 -15.52 14.40 2.77
C LEU A 199 -15.53 14.77 4.27
N ASP A 200 -15.47 16.05 4.63
CA ASP A 200 -15.60 16.53 6.02
C ASP A 200 -16.94 16.13 6.67
N ARG A 201 -17.98 15.95 5.86
CA ARG A 201 -19.25 15.39 6.32
C ARG A 201 -19.13 13.91 6.72
N ALA A 202 -18.27 13.15 6.03
CA ALA A 202 -18.04 11.75 6.34
C ALA A 202 -17.32 11.58 7.68
N GLU A 203 -16.37 12.45 8.02
CA GLU A 203 -15.73 12.44 9.35
C GLU A 203 -16.71 12.68 10.47
N ARG A 204 -17.59 13.68 10.33
CA ARG A 204 -18.64 13.96 11.32
C ARG A 204 -19.63 12.80 11.47
N ASN A 205 -20.04 12.19 10.38
CA ASN A 205 -20.94 11.04 10.40
C ASN A 205 -20.27 9.77 10.90
N ALA A 206 -18.98 9.54 10.57
CA ALA A 206 -18.19 8.42 11.11
C ALA A 206 -17.97 8.57 12.61
N THR A 207 -17.72 9.79 13.10
CA THR A 207 -17.53 10.07 14.54
C THR A 207 -18.86 9.92 15.32
N VAL A 208 -19.99 10.28 14.73
CA VAL A 208 -21.34 10.08 15.33
C VAL A 208 -21.71 8.59 15.26
N SER A 209 -21.42 7.88 14.15
CA SER A 209 -21.71 6.46 14.00
C SER A 209 -20.83 5.58 14.89
N LEU A 210 -19.59 6.00 15.19
CA LEU A 210 -18.71 5.32 16.16
C LEU A 210 -19.21 5.44 17.60
N ARG A 211 -19.98 6.50 17.93
CA ARG A 211 -20.60 6.68 19.25
C ARG A 211 -21.92 5.91 19.44
N THR A 212 -22.64 5.60 18.35
CA THR A 212 -23.95 4.94 18.40
C THR A 212 -23.94 3.44 18.07
N ASN A 213 -22.86 2.89 17.51
CA ASN A 213 -22.76 1.50 17.09
C ASN A 213 -21.60 0.75 17.74
N SER A 214 -21.55 0.71 19.08
CA SER A 214 -20.61 -0.14 19.82
C SER A 214 -20.91 -1.65 19.75
N SER A 215 -21.85 -2.10 18.90
CA SER A 215 -22.27 -3.50 18.81
C SER A 215 -22.16 -4.18 17.45
N ARG A 216 -21.68 -3.52 16.38
CA ARG A 216 -21.36 -4.20 15.12
C ARG A 216 -19.86 -4.38 15.00
N ARG A 217 -19.36 -5.58 15.34
CA ARG A 217 -18.00 -6.02 15.03
C ARG A 217 -17.82 -6.05 13.50
N TYR A 218 -17.18 -5.02 12.93
CA TYR A 218 -16.57 -5.17 11.61
C TYR A 218 -15.49 -6.24 11.69
N PRO A 219 -15.36 -7.15 10.74
CA PRO A 219 -14.23 -8.08 10.71
C PRO A 219 -12.94 -7.26 10.67
N ASP A 220 -12.13 -7.41 11.69
CA ASP A 220 -10.84 -6.72 11.85
C ASP A 220 -9.93 -7.16 10.69
N LYS A 221 -9.64 -6.24 9.76
CA LYS A 221 -8.86 -6.48 8.54
C LYS A 221 -7.35 -6.46 8.75
N ARG A 222 -6.91 -6.31 9.99
CA ARG A 222 -5.47 -6.40 10.30
C ARG A 222 -4.96 -7.79 9.95
N THR A 223 -3.76 -7.83 9.36
CA THR A 223 -3.05 -9.10 9.20
C THR A 223 -2.83 -9.73 10.59
N LYS A 224 -2.62 -11.04 10.63
CA LYS A 224 -2.28 -11.71 11.89
C LYS A 224 -1.09 -11.04 12.60
N SER A 225 -0.11 -10.54 11.84
CA SER A 225 1.06 -9.84 12.37
C SER A 225 0.74 -8.46 12.94
N GLU A 226 -0.19 -7.73 12.35
CA GLU A 226 -0.66 -6.45 12.88
C GLU A 226 -1.50 -6.61 14.15
N HIS A 227 -2.26 -7.69 14.24
CA HIS A 227 -2.94 -8.08 15.48
C HIS A 227 -1.94 -8.40 16.59
N ASP A 228 -0.90 -9.19 16.29
CA ASP A 228 0.16 -9.53 17.22
C ASP A 228 0.86 -8.28 17.73
N TRP A 229 1.21 -7.36 16.83
CA TRP A 229 1.84 -6.09 17.16
C TRP A 229 0.99 -5.23 18.09
N ALA A 230 -0.29 -5.02 17.76
CA ALA A 230 -1.22 -4.23 18.57
C ALA A 230 -1.47 -4.88 19.94
N TRP A 231 -1.52 -6.22 19.99
CA TRP A 231 -1.67 -6.96 21.23
C TRP A 231 -0.42 -6.81 22.09
N VAL A 232 0.79 -7.03 21.56
CA VAL A 232 2.04 -6.90 22.29
C VAL A 232 2.22 -5.51 22.87
N LEU A 233 1.98 -4.45 22.08
CA LEU A 233 2.08 -3.07 22.58
C LEU A 233 1.15 -2.81 23.76
N ARG A 234 -0.10 -3.26 23.70
CA ARG A 234 -1.08 -3.08 24.77
C ARG A 234 -0.66 -3.80 26.05
N GLU A 235 -0.21 -5.04 25.91
CA GLU A 235 0.20 -5.88 27.03
C GLU A 235 1.47 -5.34 27.71
N LEU A 236 2.45 -4.85 26.93
CA LEU A 236 3.65 -4.19 27.45
C LEU A 236 3.30 -2.87 28.16
N ALA A 237 2.44 -2.04 27.56
CA ALA A 237 1.99 -0.79 28.18
C ALA A 237 1.20 -1.02 29.49
N SER A 238 0.58 -2.19 29.65
CA SER A 238 -0.05 -2.60 30.92
C SER A 238 0.92 -3.19 31.94
N GLY A 239 2.23 -3.18 31.69
CA GLY A 239 3.28 -3.67 32.59
C GLY A 239 3.49 -5.18 32.60
N LYS A 240 2.99 -5.91 31.60
CA LYS A 240 3.21 -7.35 31.53
C LYS A 240 4.66 -7.69 31.16
N ASP A 241 5.13 -8.76 31.74
CA ASP A 241 6.47 -9.29 31.53
C ASP A 241 6.70 -9.74 30.08
N ALA A 242 7.76 -9.24 29.50
CA ALA A 242 8.05 -9.44 28.09
C ALA A 242 8.48 -10.87 27.73
N ALA A 243 9.12 -11.61 28.67
CA ALA A 243 9.45 -13.00 28.42
C ALA A 243 8.20 -13.88 28.39
N LYS A 244 7.24 -13.59 29.30
CA LYS A 244 5.92 -14.25 29.28
C LYS A 244 5.16 -13.93 27.99
N LEU A 245 5.19 -12.67 27.53
CA LEU A 245 4.58 -12.25 26.26
C LEU A 245 5.23 -12.93 25.06
N THR A 246 6.55 -13.04 25.05
CA THR A 246 7.29 -13.74 23.98
C THR A 246 6.85 -15.20 23.88
N ARG A 247 6.79 -15.93 25.03
CA ARG A 247 6.34 -17.32 25.04
C ARG A 247 4.88 -17.45 24.58
N SER A 248 4.01 -16.57 25.07
CA SER A 248 2.60 -16.57 24.70
C SER A 248 2.41 -16.30 23.21
N LEU A 249 3.14 -15.34 22.64
CA LEU A 249 3.07 -15.03 21.20
C LEU A 249 3.63 -16.18 20.35
N ALA A 250 4.74 -16.79 20.75
CA ALA A 250 5.31 -17.94 20.06
C ALA A 250 4.31 -19.11 19.97
N SER A 251 3.62 -19.42 21.07
CA SER A 251 2.59 -20.46 21.09
C SER A 251 1.40 -20.12 20.19
N ARG A 252 1.00 -18.84 20.13
CA ARG A 252 -0.09 -18.37 19.26
C ARG A 252 0.26 -18.40 17.77
N ARG A 253 1.56 -18.33 17.44
CA ARG A 253 2.07 -18.23 16.08
C ARG A 253 2.91 -19.45 15.70
N ALA A 254 2.43 -20.63 16.08
CA ALA A 254 3.01 -21.91 15.64
C ALA A 254 2.98 -22.11 14.12
N ASP A 255 2.22 -21.25 13.37
CA ASP A 255 2.19 -21.18 11.92
C ASP A 255 3.46 -20.54 11.29
N LYS A 256 4.35 -19.94 12.09
CA LYS A 256 5.60 -19.36 11.62
C LYS A 256 6.71 -20.42 11.52
N SER A 257 7.62 -20.28 10.57
CA SER A 257 8.78 -21.14 10.42
C SER A 257 9.70 -21.15 11.67
N ASN A 258 9.79 -19.99 12.35
CA ASN A 258 10.45 -19.87 13.65
C ASN A 258 9.59 -19.01 14.60
N PRO A 259 8.62 -19.63 15.30
CA PRO A 259 7.67 -18.93 16.16
C PRO A 259 8.34 -18.13 17.28
N LEU A 260 9.37 -18.69 17.90
CA LEU A 260 10.08 -18.05 19.01
C LEU A 260 10.85 -16.81 18.55
N TYR A 261 11.54 -16.90 17.43
CA TYR A 261 12.26 -15.76 16.83
C TYR A 261 11.29 -14.64 16.42
N TYR A 262 10.18 -15.00 15.78
CA TYR A 262 9.13 -14.05 15.41
C TYR A 262 8.58 -13.30 16.62
N ALA A 263 8.19 -14.05 17.65
CA ALA A 263 7.61 -13.50 18.88
C ALA A 263 8.59 -12.57 19.58
N GLN A 264 9.83 -13.00 19.71
CA GLN A 264 10.87 -12.25 20.35
C GLN A 264 11.17 -10.92 19.63
N ARG A 265 11.35 -10.95 18.29
CA ARG A 265 11.57 -9.75 17.51
C ARG A 265 10.41 -8.75 17.64
N THR A 266 9.17 -9.24 17.65
CA THR A 266 7.98 -8.42 17.82
C THR A 266 7.94 -7.75 19.19
N VAL A 267 8.22 -8.49 20.25
CA VAL A 267 8.23 -7.97 21.63
C VAL A 267 9.38 -6.97 21.84
N ASP A 268 10.56 -7.24 21.29
CA ASP A 268 11.70 -6.32 21.45
C ASP A 268 11.50 -5.00 20.70
N LEU A 269 10.97 -5.04 19.47
CA LEU A 269 10.63 -3.84 18.72
C LEU A 269 9.57 -3.01 19.45
N ALA A 270 8.55 -3.67 20.01
CA ALA A 270 7.49 -3.00 20.75
C ALA A 270 8.02 -2.37 22.06
N SER A 271 8.91 -3.07 22.77
CA SER A 271 9.56 -2.53 23.98
C SER A 271 10.43 -1.32 23.66
N ALA A 272 11.31 -1.43 22.67
CA ALA A 272 12.17 -0.34 22.24
C ALA A 272 11.35 0.90 21.84
N ARG A 273 10.22 0.70 21.16
CA ARG A 273 9.32 1.79 20.81
C ARG A 273 8.74 2.50 22.03
N LEU A 274 8.26 1.75 23.02
CA LEU A 274 7.74 2.33 24.27
C LEU A 274 8.82 3.13 24.98
N TRP A 275 10.02 2.60 25.11
CA TRP A 275 11.15 3.29 25.74
C TRP A 275 11.54 4.59 25.02
N PHE A 276 11.49 4.63 23.68
CA PHE A 276 11.69 5.89 22.94
C PHE A 276 10.57 6.90 23.17
N ILE A 277 9.31 6.46 23.33
CA ILE A 277 8.19 7.35 23.69
C ILE A 277 8.40 7.95 25.09
N GLU A 278 9.02 7.20 25.99
CA GLU A 278 9.43 7.65 27.32
C GLU A 278 10.70 8.53 27.32
N GLY A 279 11.30 8.78 26.15
CA GLY A 279 12.46 9.65 25.97
C GLY A 279 13.80 8.98 26.23
N ILE A 280 13.88 7.66 26.31
CA ILE A 280 15.14 6.94 26.58
C ILE A 280 16.08 7.04 25.36
N PRO A 281 17.36 7.40 25.55
CA PRO A 281 18.34 7.49 24.47
C PRO A 281 18.62 6.14 23.79
N ILE A 282 19.03 6.19 22.51
CA ILE A 282 19.24 4.98 21.70
C ILE A 282 20.26 4.00 22.29
N ASP A 283 21.36 4.50 22.84
CA ASP A 283 22.41 3.63 23.41
C ASP A 283 21.92 2.92 24.68
N ASP A 284 21.07 3.56 25.46
CA ASP A 284 20.43 2.95 26.63
C ASP A 284 19.41 1.91 26.19
N VAL A 285 18.59 2.19 25.17
CA VAL A 285 17.67 1.20 24.58
C VAL A 285 18.42 -0.03 24.07
N VAL A 286 19.58 0.16 23.41
CA VAL A 286 20.44 -0.95 22.96
C VAL A 286 20.93 -1.77 24.17
N THR A 287 21.39 -1.10 25.21
CA THR A 287 21.88 -1.76 26.44
C THR A 287 20.75 -2.53 27.15
N MET A 288 19.56 -1.94 27.25
CA MET A 288 18.37 -2.61 27.83
C MET A 288 17.98 -3.86 27.05
N LEU A 289 18.02 -3.83 25.72
CA LEU A 289 17.79 -4.99 24.87
C LEU A 289 18.85 -6.09 25.10
N GLU A 290 20.13 -5.72 25.22
CA GLU A 290 21.23 -6.67 25.47
C GLU A 290 21.11 -7.32 26.86
N VAL A 291 20.84 -6.54 27.89
CA VAL A 291 20.68 -7.03 29.28
C VAL A 291 19.53 -8.02 29.37
N ARG A 292 18.39 -7.68 28.80
CA ARG A 292 17.20 -8.54 28.78
C ARG A 292 17.50 -9.91 28.18
N ARG A 293 18.38 -9.98 27.17
CA ARG A 293 18.75 -11.20 26.47
C ARG A 293 19.67 -12.14 27.25
N ARG A 294 20.51 -11.60 28.11
CA ARG A 294 21.43 -12.43 28.92
C ARG A 294 20.70 -13.34 29.90
N PHE A 295 19.49 -13.01 30.31
CA PHE A 295 18.81 -13.67 31.42
C PHE A 295 17.59 -14.50 31.03
N GLU A 296 17.04 -14.34 29.84
CA GLU A 296 15.69 -14.83 29.59
C GLU A 296 15.49 -15.74 28.38
N ILE A 297 16.36 -15.77 27.36
CA ILE A 297 16.12 -16.52 26.11
C ILE A 297 17.41 -17.02 25.43
N PRO A 298 17.40 -18.25 24.86
CA PRO A 298 18.60 -18.93 24.33
C PRO A 298 19.16 -18.37 23.00
N ILE A 299 18.54 -17.36 22.39
CA ILE A 299 19.04 -16.77 21.14
C ILE A 299 19.98 -15.63 21.46
N ALA A 300 21.29 -15.83 21.30
CA ALA A 300 22.28 -14.78 21.49
C ALA A 300 22.00 -13.56 20.58
N LEU A 301 21.73 -12.41 21.21
CA LEU A 301 21.63 -11.16 20.51
C LEU A 301 23.00 -10.45 20.57
N CYS A 302 23.67 -10.31 19.44
CA CYS A 302 24.85 -9.47 19.39
C CYS A 302 24.43 -7.99 19.42
N ARG A 303 25.33 -7.12 19.93
CA ARG A 303 25.10 -5.67 20.03
C ARG A 303 24.66 -5.02 18.71
N ALA A 304 25.17 -5.50 17.59
CA ALA A 304 24.79 -5.05 16.27
C ALA A 304 23.28 -5.25 15.99
N ARG A 305 22.73 -6.38 16.44
CA ARG A 305 21.30 -6.69 16.26
C ARG A 305 20.40 -5.93 17.24
N ALA A 306 20.85 -5.70 18.47
CA ALA A 306 20.15 -4.82 19.40
C ALA A 306 20.07 -3.39 18.82
N ARG A 307 21.17 -2.90 18.22
CA ARG A 307 21.20 -1.61 17.56
C ARG A 307 20.28 -1.54 16.33
N GLU A 308 20.23 -2.59 15.51
CA GLU A 308 19.28 -2.69 14.38
C GLU A 308 17.82 -2.59 14.84
N ILE A 309 17.47 -3.30 15.92
CA ILE A 309 16.13 -3.27 16.50
C ILE A 309 15.81 -1.86 17.03
N ALA A 310 16.73 -1.25 17.78
CA ALA A 310 16.57 0.09 18.33
C ALA A 310 16.39 1.13 17.21
N GLN A 311 17.25 1.12 16.17
CA GLN A 311 17.13 2.02 15.02
C GLN A 311 15.83 1.82 14.26
N THR A 312 15.37 0.58 14.14
CA THR A 312 14.09 0.28 13.50
C THR A 312 12.92 0.85 14.30
N ALA A 313 12.92 0.66 15.62
CA ALA A 313 11.89 1.21 16.50
C ALA A 313 11.88 2.74 16.49
N GLN A 314 13.06 3.38 16.47
CA GLN A 314 13.18 4.84 16.37
C GLN A 314 12.61 5.40 15.07
N ARG A 315 12.89 4.74 13.93
CA ARG A 315 12.30 5.10 12.63
C ARG A 315 10.78 4.98 12.63
N MET A 316 10.23 3.99 13.33
CA MET A 316 8.77 3.80 13.46
C MET A 316 8.10 4.95 14.23
N ILE A 317 8.81 5.67 15.10
CA ILE A 317 8.29 6.86 15.80
C ILE A 317 8.40 8.09 14.92
N ALA A 318 9.54 8.27 14.26
CA ALA A 318 9.78 9.39 13.36
C ALA A 318 8.88 9.38 12.12
N GLN A 319 8.39 8.22 11.70
CA GLN A 319 7.49 8.02 10.57
C GLN A 319 6.27 7.18 10.99
N PRO A 320 5.30 7.75 11.70
CA PRO A 320 4.14 7.01 12.23
C PRO A 320 3.31 6.28 11.17
N LYS A 321 3.51 6.61 9.89
CA LYS A 321 2.76 6.05 8.76
C LYS A 321 3.27 4.67 8.28
N ASP A 322 4.48 4.27 8.65
CA ASP A 322 5.07 2.98 8.25
C ASP A 322 4.77 1.83 9.22
N LEU A 323 3.85 2.04 10.14
CA LEU A 323 3.49 1.10 11.22
C LEU A 323 2.82 -0.19 10.76
N ILE A 324 2.46 -0.30 9.48
CA ILE A 324 1.58 -1.38 8.99
C ILE A 324 2.30 -2.41 8.11
N SER A 325 3.52 -2.15 7.65
CA SER A 325 4.22 -3.07 6.75
C SER A 325 5.73 -3.15 7.00
N LEU A 326 6.12 -3.83 8.07
CA LEU A 326 7.48 -4.38 8.15
C LEU A 326 7.47 -5.80 7.60
N PRO A 327 8.06 -6.06 6.42
CA PRO A 327 8.38 -7.41 6.02
C PRO A 327 9.45 -7.92 7.00
N ILE A 328 9.07 -8.88 7.82
CA ILE A 328 10.04 -9.68 8.58
C ILE A 328 10.79 -10.49 7.52
N LYS A 329 11.96 -9.99 7.08
CA LYS A 329 12.89 -10.80 6.30
C LYS A 329 13.34 -11.94 7.21
N GLU A 330 12.84 -13.14 6.97
CA GLU A 330 13.37 -14.37 7.53
C GLU A 330 14.76 -14.56 6.94
N ASN A 331 15.80 -14.25 7.70
CA ASN A 331 17.18 -14.64 7.34
C ASN A 331 17.30 -16.16 7.50
N GLN A 332 17.38 -16.86 6.37
CA GLN A 332 17.70 -18.30 6.27
C GLN A 332 19.20 -18.58 6.48
N HIS A 333 19.87 -17.94 7.41
CA HIS A 333 21.27 -18.26 7.73
C HIS A 333 21.49 -18.32 9.23
N ALA A 334 21.22 -19.47 9.81
CA ALA A 334 21.82 -19.91 11.06
C ALA A 334 21.76 -21.44 11.15
N THR A 335 22.51 -22.10 10.25
CA THR A 335 22.98 -23.46 10.48
C THR A 335 24.42 -23.49 9.99
N SER A 336 25.35 -23.34 10.90
CA SER A 336 26.68 -23.96 10.96
C SER A 336 27.20 -23.83 12.38
#